data_85f0599ddaf3843914f7b801e149df7b
#
_entry.id   85f0599ddaf3843914f7b801e149df7b
#
_cell.length_a   1.000
_cell.length_b   1.000
_cell.length_c   1.000
_cell.angle_alpha   90.00
_cell.angle_beta   90.00
_cell.angle_gamma   90.00
#
_symmetry.space_group_name_H-M   'P 1'
#
loop_
_entity.id
_entity.type
_entity.pdbx_description
1 polymer ?
#
loop_
_entity_poly.entity_id
_entity_poly.type
_entity_poly.pdbx_seq_one_letter_code
_entity_poly.pdbx_strand_id
1 'polypeptide(L)'
;MPKAMQYTKGSVIYFEGDHDDRVFIMQAGAVVLQSTDIETGAPVIEQVKSGEFFGVKSAFGHFGREETATALVPTVAVALTVQEFEVLFSNNKQLIMKMLRVFSNQLRQIHRKTESILNNVAADQQSGMLSVAKSFYDDEQYRSAMDVYLKFLTRYPQYPRKDEIAKLYQDCKMRYERMAAQNKRSILDIPTSEDEGSLKIFSLPAFERFAKEYEPGQVIISEYEPGDSFYLIQSGRVQLVKCVNGNCKNLDILKPGEFFGEMAILDKSPRSATCMAAGHVKCLEFNKENFELLITGNPQTALVL
;
A
#
# COMPACT_ATOMS: atom_id res chain seq x y z
N MET A 1 24.31 -19.19 10.83
CA MET A 1 23.35 -19.69 11.86
C MET A 1 22.85 -18.52 12.68
N PRO A 2 21.56 -18.41 12.91
CA PRO A 2 20.97 -17.35 13.74
C PRO A 2 21.66 -17.29 15.11
N LYS A 3 22.13 -16.10 15.50
CA LYS A 3 22.88 -15.93 16.76
C LYS A 3 22.03 -15.14 17.75
N ALA A 4 21.66 -15.78 18.86
CA ALA A 4 21.03 -15.07 19.97
C ALA A 4 22.08 -14.17 20.67
N MET A 5 21.78 -12.90 20.77
CA MET A 5 22.60 -11.87 21.39
C MET A 5 21.89 -11.33 22.63
N GLN A 6 22.64 -11.14 23.70
CA GLN A 6 22.15 -10.58 24.96
C GLN A 6 22.66 -9.15 25.12
N TYR A 7 21.75 -8.25 25.48
CA TYR A 7 22.07 -6.84 25.72
C TYR A 7 21.64 -6.44 27.12
N THR A 8 22.46 -5.73 27.80
CA THR A 8 22.11 -5.12 29.09
C THR A 8 21.29 -3.86 28.88
N LYS A 9 20.56 -3.42 29.91
CA LYS A 9 19.85 -2.15 29.86
C LYS A 9 20.80 -1.01 29.46
N GLY A 10 20.38 -0.19 28.48
CA GLY A 10 21.14 0.93 27.95
C GLY A 10 22.16 0.57 26.88
N SER A 11 22.33 -0.72 26.53
CA SER A 11 23.24 -1.11 25.45
C SER A 11 22.68 -0.65 24.10
N VAL A 12 23.52 -0.01 23.29
CA VAL A 12 23.21 0.29 21.90
C VAL A 12 23.46 -0.97 21.06
N ILE A 13 22.49 -1.35 20.22
CA ILE A 13 22.55 -2.51 19.35
C ILE A 13 23.18 -2.12 18.01
N TYR A 14 22.78 -0.97 17.47
CA TYR A 14 23.37 -0.29 16.31
C TYR A 14 23.05 1.21 16.38
N PHE A 15 23.84 2.03 15.72
CA PHE A 15 23.64 3.47 15.58
C PHE A 15 22.99 3.83 14.25
N GLU A 16 22.29 4.95 14.23
CA GLU A 16 21.88 5.61 12.99
C GLU A 16 23.11 5.85 12.10
N GLY A 17 22.97 5.56 10.79
CA GLY A 17 24.06 5.62 9.82
C GLY A 17 24.94 4.37 9.73
N ASP A 18 24.86 3.42 10.67
CA ASP A 18 25.63 2.17 10.58
C ASP A 18 25.21 1.37 9.33
N HIS A 19 26.20 0.80 8.64
CA HIS A 19 25.98 -0.15 7.56
C HIS A 19 26.04 -1.58 8.10
N ASP A 20 24.88 -2.17 8.34
CA ASP A 20 24.73 -3.52 8.90
C ASP A 20 23.55 -4.25 8.23
N ASP A 21 23.83 -5.36 7.57
CA ASP A 21 22.84 -6.18 6.81
C ASP A 21 22.03 -7.12 7.71
N ARG A 22 22.15 -7.00 9.04
CA ARG A 22 21.43 -7.89 9.96
C ARG A 22 20.03 -7.38 10.24
N VAL A 23 19.11 -8.33 10.28
CA VAL A 23 17.76 -8.17 10.81
C VAL A 23 17.72 -8.74 12.22
N PHE A 24 17.01 -8.11 13.12
CA PHE A 24 16.90 -8.53 14.51
C PHE A 24 15.47 -8.95 14.84
N ILE A 25 15.33 -10.11 15.52
CA ILE A 25 14.06 -10.60 16.06
C ILE A 25 14.12 -10.53 17.58
N MET A 26 13.20 -9.83 18.20
CA MET A 26 13.07 -9.72 19.65
C MET A 26 12.57 -11.03 20.25
N GLN A 27 13.37 -11.68 21.10
CA GLN A 27 12.93 -12.84 21.89
C GLN A 27 12.40 -12.44 23.27
N ALA A 28 13.11 -11.54 23.95
CA ALA A 28 12.71 -11.07 25.28
C ALA A 28 13.22 -9.64 25.51
N GLY A 29 12.54 -8.90 26.36
CA GLY A 29 12.91 -7.53 26.72
C GLY A 29 12.17 -6.47 25.89
N ALA A 30 12.80 -5.32 25.72
CA ALA A 30 12.30 -4.19 24.93
C ALA A 30 13.45 -3.37 24.36
N VAL A 31 13.33 -2.94 23.11
CA VAL A 31 14.25 -2.05 22.41
C VAL A 31 13.50 -0.77 22.04
N VAL A 32 14.19 0.35 22.13
CA VAL A 32 13.70 1.62 21.59
C VAL A 32 14.50 1.94 20.34
N LEU A 33 13.79 2.32 19.28
CA LEU A 33 14.33 2.89 18.05
C LEU A 33 14.17 4.40 18.14
N GLN A 34 15.28 5.12 18.00
CA GLN A 34 15.31 6.58 18.04
C GLN A 34 15.81 7.10 16.70
N SER A 35 15.01 7.94 16.06
CA SER A 35 15.37 8.67 14.86
C SER A 35 14.98 10.14 14.99
N THR A 36 15.43 10.95 14.06
CA THR A 36 15.04 12.37 13.98
C THR A 36 14.06 12.54 12.82
N ASP A 37 12.92 13.12 13.11
CA ASP A 37 11.97 13.51 12.07
C ASP A 37 12.61 14.57 11.18
N ILE A 38 12.73 14.29 9.89
CA ILE A 38 13.46 15.13 8.92
C ILE A 38 12.81 16.50 8.74
N GLU A 39 11.49 16.61 8.90
CA GLU A 39 10.76 17.86 8.69
C GLU A 39 10.73 18.75 9.93
N THR A 40 10.51 18.14 11.10
CA THR A 40 10.32 18.88 12.36
C THR A 40 11.59 18.95 13.21
N GLY A 41 12.60 18.13 12.93
CA GLY A 41 13.77 17.97 13.77
C GLY A 41 13.46 17.33 15.13
N ALA A 42 12.23 16.88 15.36
CA ALA A 42 11.81 16.30 16.63
C ALA A 42 12.28 14.82 16.73
N PRO A 43 12.63 14.35 17.95
CA PRO A 43 12.96 12.95 18.14
C PRO A 43 11.73 12.07 17.96
N VAL A 44 11.83 11.05 17.12
CA VAL A 44 10.85 9.98 16.96
C VAL A 44 11.30 8.78 17.77
N ILE A 45 10.43 8.26 18.61
CA ILE A 45 10.71 7.13 19.49
C ILE A 45 9.68 6.03 19.21
N GLU A 46 10.17 4.88 18.78
CA GLU A 46 9.36 3.67 18.56
C GLU A 46 9.84 2.56 19.50
N GLN A 47 8.95 1.83 20.12
CA GLN A 47 9.29 0.71 21.00
C GLN A 47 9.01 -0.62 20.30
N VAL A 48 10.05 -1.46 20.21
CA VAL A 48 9.98 -2.84 19.71
C VAL A 48 9.81 -3.81 20.88
N LYS A 49 8.81 -4.69 20.77
CA LYS A 49 8.43 -5.68 21.80
C LYS A 49 8.84 -7.09 21.39
N SER A 50 8.76 -8.02 22.35
CA SER A 50 9.02 -9.44 22.09
C SER A 50 8.18 -9.99 20.94
N GLY A 51 8.84 -10.68 20.02
CA GLY A 51 8.28 -11.22 18.79
C GLY A 51 8.13 -10.22 17.64
N GLU A 52 8.63 -9.02 17.77
CA GLU A 52 8.71 -8.01 16.70
C GLU A 52 10.12 -7.96 16.10
N PHE A 53 10.25 -7.26 14.97
CA PHE A 53 11.47 -7.16 14.18
C PHE A 53 11.93 -5.71 14.12
N PHE A 54 13.25 -5.51 13.98
CA PHE A 54 13.81 -4.20 13.72
C PHE A 54 15.06 -4.30 12.83
N GLY A 55 15.45 -3.19 12.22
CA GLY A 55 16.56 -3.12 11.27
C GLY A 55 16.26 -3.78 9.90
N VAL A 56 15.00 -4.08 9.59
CA VAL A 56 14.61 -4.78 8.34
C VAL A 56 14.80 -3.88 7.13
N LYS A 57 14.31 -2.64 7.18
CA LYS A 57 14.32 -1.70 6.03
C LYS A 57 15.73 -1.50 5.48
N SER A 58 16.66 -1.12 6.35
CA SER A 58 18.04 -0.85 5.97
C SER A 58 18.79 -2.11 5.52
N ALA A 59 18.52 -3.27 6.15
CA ALA A 59 19.14 -4.53 5.76
C ALA A 59 18.73 -4.96 4.34
N PHE A 60 17.45 -4.90 4.00
CA PHE A 60 16.95 -5.24 2.67
C PHE A 60 17.21 -4.15 1.63
N GLY A 61 17.16 -2.88 2.04
CA GLY A 61 17.40 -1.74 1.15
C GLY A 61 18.87 -1.43 0.89
N HIS A 62 19.80 -2.11 1.62
CA HIS A 62 21.26 -1.91 1.53
C HIS A 62 21.69 -0.44 1.76
N PHE A 63 21.01 0.26 2.68
CA PHE A 63 21.36 1.61 3.10
C PHE A 63 21.68 1.68 4.62
N GLY A 64 22.25 2.80 5.07
CA GLY A 64 22.56 3.00 6.50
C GLY A 64 21.32 2.94 7.39
N ARG A 65 21.50 2.54 8.66
CA ARG A 65 20.42 2.52 9.65
C ARG A 65 19.75 3.89 9.74
N GLU A 66 18.42 3.92 9.69
CA GLU A 66 17.64 5.17 9.81
C GLU A 66 17.41 5.60 11.27
N GLU A 67 17.72 4.71 12.20
CA GLU A 67 17.49 4.89 13.64
C GLU A 67 18.60 4.27 14.50
N THR A 68 18.76 4.78 15.71
CA THR A 68 19.58 4.14 16.75
C THR A 68 18.72 3.19 17.59
N ALA A 69 19.15 1.93 17.70
CA ALA A 69 18.46 0.91 18.48
C ALA A 69 19.12 0.71 19.86
N THR A 70 18.36 0.93 20.95
CA THR A 70 18.86 0.83 22.32
C THR A 70 17.99 -0.10 23.18
N ALA A 71 18.61 -0.98 23.95
CA ALA A 71 17.90 -1.87 24.87
C ALA A 71 17.38 -1.10 26.09
N LEU A 72 16.07 -1.07 26.31
CA LEU A 72 15.42 -0.41 27.46
C LEU A 72 15.56 -1.20 28.76
N VAL A 73 15.61 -2.50 28.65
CA VAL A 73 15.72 -3.48 29.73
C VAL A 73 16.70 -4.57 29.29
N PRO A 74 17.09 -5.51 30.15
CA PRO A 74 17.85 -6.68 29.71
C PRO A 74 17.09 -7.38 28.56
N THR A 75 17.74 -7.50 27.41
CA THR A 75 17.10 -7.84 26.13
C THR A 75 17.83 -9.01 25.47
N VAL A 76 17.07 -9.91 24.87
CA VAL A 76 17.58 -10.99 24.02
C VAL A 76 16.99 -10.80 22.62
N ALA A 77 17.87 -10.66 21.63
CA ALA A 77 17.50 -10.57 20.22
C ALA A 77 18.28 -11.58 19.38
N VAL A 78 17.66 -12.15 18.38
CA VAL A 78 18.32 -13.01 17.38
C VAL A 78 18.71 -12.14 16.20
N ALA A 79 20.00 -12.09 15.91
CA ALA A 79 20.53 -11.45 14.71
C ALA A 79 20.61 -12.46 13.56
N LEU A 80 20.09 -12.08 12.41
CA LEU A 80 19.99 -12.86 11.19
C LEU A 80 20.58 -12.06 10.03
N THR A 81 21.27 -12.70 9.12
CA THR A 81 21.53 -12.11 7.79
C THR A 81 20.21 -12.06 7.00
N VAL A 82 20.17 -11.23 5.94
CA VAL A 82 19.00 -11.17 5.03
C VAL A 82 18.63 -12.57 4.52
N GLN A 83 19.60 -13.36 4.09
CA GLN A 83 19.39 -14.72 3.58
C GLN A 83 18.83 -15.69 4.64
N GLU A 84 19.36 -15.64 5.88
CA GLU A 84 18.83 -16.45 6.99
C GLU A 84 17.41 -16.04 7.35
N PHE A 85 17.12 -14.75 7.28
CA PHE A 85 15.78 -14.20 7.49
C PHE A 85 14.81 -14.65 6.40
N GLU A 86 15.18 -14.59 5.12
CA GLU A 86 14.40 -15.10 3.99
C GLU A 86 14.05 -16.60 4.14
N VAL A 87 15.05 -17.42 4.51
CA VAL A 87 14.82 -18.85 4.74
C VAL A 87 13.87 -19.10 5.92
N LEU A 88 14.00 -18.33 7.00
CA LEU A 88 13.11 -18.44 8.15
C LEU A 88 11.68 -18.05 7.78
N PHE A 89 11.53 -17.01 6.97
CA PHE A 89 10.24 -16.51 6.50
C PHE A 89 9.57 -17.44 5.51
N SER A 90 10.31 -17.96 4.53
CA SER A 90 9.77 -18.89 3.51
C SER A 90 9.04 -20.09 4.11
N ASN A 91 9.40 -20.46 5.34
CA ASN A 91 8.85 -21.62 6.03
C ASN A 91 7.82 -21.27 7.12
N ASN A 92 7.52 -19.97 7.35
CA ASN A 92 6.66 -19.58 8.46
C ASN A 92 5.60 -18.52 8.07
N LYS A 93 4.44 -19.00 7.59
CA LYS A 93 3.29 -18.16 7.22
C LYS A 93 2.88 -17.15 8.30
N GLN A 94 2.87 -17.55 9.57
CA GLN A 94 2.43 -16.66 10.66
C GLN A 94 3.39 -15.48 10.82
N LEU A 95 4.67 -15.73 10.61
CA LEU A 95 5.72 -14.72 10.70
C LEU A 95 5.59 -13.72 9.56
N ILE A 96 5.38 -14.18 8.31
CA ILE A 96 5.12 -13.34 7.13
C ILE A 96 3.92 -12.43 7.39
N MET A 97 2.79 -13.00 7.81
CA MET A 97 1.56 -12.23 8.07
C MET A 97 1.74 -11.21 9.19
N LYS A 98 2.56 -11.52 10.20
CA LYS A 98 2.86 -10.58 11.28
C LYS A 98 3.70 -9.40 10.77
N MET A 99 4.71 -9.65 9.96
CA MET A 99 5.57 -8.63 9.38
C MET A 99 4.78 -7.70 8.45
N LEU A 100 4.00 -8.26 7.54
CA LEU A 100 3.15 -7.47 6.63
C LEU A 100 2.21 -6.55 7.42
N ARG A 101 1.62 -7.01 8.53
CA ARG A 101 0.79 -6.17 9.40
C ARG A 101 1.59 -5.04 10.06
N VAL A 102 2.81 -5.32 10.52
CA VAL A 102 3.67 -4.29 11.14
C VAL A 102 4.00 -3.21 10.11
N PHE A 103 4.44 -3.58 8.91
CA PHE A 103 4.73 -2.62 7.85
C PHE A 103 3.49 -1.84 7.40
N SER A 104 2.35 -2.51 7.23
CA SER A 104 1.09 -1.84 6.92
C SER A 104 0.73 -0.79 7.97
N ASN A 105 0.88 -1.12 9.27
CA ASN A 105 0.62 -0.18 10.34
C ASN A 105 1.59 1.01 10.34
N GLN A 106 2.88 0.78 10.10
CA GLN A 106 3.88 1.84 10.02
C GLN A 106 3.61 2.79 8.84
N LEU A 107 3.37 2.25 7.65
CA LEU A 107 2.98 3.04 6.47
C LEU A 107 1.74 3.88 6.75
N ARG A 108 0.76 3.32 7.44
CA ARG A 108 -0.47 4.04 7.79
C ARG A 108 -0.25 5.13 8.83
N GLN A 109 0.68 4.93 9.77
CA GLN A 109 1.07 5.99 10.70
C GLN A 109 1.74 7.17 9.98
N ILE A 110 2.64 6.89 9.05
CA ILE A 110 3.25 7.91 8.18
C ILE A 110 2.15 8.64 7.40
N HIS A 111 1.22 7.90 6.83
CA HIS A 111 0.09 8.45 6.07
C HIS A 111 -0.77 9.41 6.90
N ARG A 112 -1.16 8.98 8.12
CA ARG A 112 -1.93 9.81 9.06
C ARG A 112 -1.17 11.07 9.50
N LYS A 113 0.14 10.96 9.74
CA LYS A 113 0.98 12.12 10.02
C LYS A 113 0.98 13.11 8.86
N THR A 114 1.17 12.63 7.64
CA THR A 114 1.12 13.45 6.43
C THR A 114 -0.24 14.13 6.28
N GLU A 115 -1.35 13.41 6.51
CA GLU A 115 -2.70 13.99 6.50
C GLU A 115 -2.90 15.07 7.57
N SER A 116 -2.36 14.87 8.78
CA SER A 116 -2.44 15.87 9.85
C SER A 116 -1.64 17.13 9.55
N ILE A 117 -0.46 17.00 8.95
CA ILE A 117 0.38 18.14 8.52
C ILE A 117 -0.31 18.94 7.40
N LEU A 118 -1.00 18.24 6.49
CA LEU A 118 -1.73 18.86 5.39
C LEU A 118 -3.09 19.45 5.81
N ASN A 119 -3.40 19.50 7.13
CA ASN A 119 -4.69 19.96 7.67
C ASN A 119 -5.90 19.22 7.05
N ASN A 120 -5.71 18.02 6.57
CA ASN A 120 -6.81 17.17 6.11
C ASN A 120 -7.54 16.65 7.34
N VAL A 121 -8.69 17.23 7.65
CA VAL A 121 -9.58 16.72 8.69
C VAL A 121 -9.91 15.27 8.29
N ALA A 122 -9.69 14.33 9.20
CA ALA A 122 -10.06 12.93 8.99
C ALA A 122 -11.54 12.85 8.63
N ALA A 123 -11.84 12.84 7.34
CA ALA A 123 -13.18 12.70 6.83
C ALA A 123 -13.66 11.26 7.15
N ASP A 124 -14.92 11.12 7.52
CA ASP A 124 -15.50 9.78 7.53
C ASP A 124 -15.45 9.19 6.10
N GLN A 125 -15.58 7.87 5.98
CA GLN A 125 -15.43 7.19 4.70
C GLN A 125 -16.35 7.73 3.60
N GLN A 126 -17.58 8.11 3.96
CA GLN A 126 -18.57 8.59 2.99
C GLN A 126 -18.21 9.98 2.49
N SER A 127 -17.94 10.92 3.40
CA SER A 127 -17.52 12.27 3.03
C SER A 127 -16.15 12.28 2.32
N GLY A 128 -15.25 11.40 2.71
CA GLY A 128 -13.95 11.20 2.06
C GLY A 128 -14.09 10.76 0.59
N MET A 129 -14.85 9.70 0.33
CA MET A 129 -15.12 9.26 -1.05
C MET A 129 -15.79 10.34 -1.89
N LEU A 130 -16.76 11.07 -1.34
CA LEU A 130 -17.42 12.15 -2.06
C LEU A 130 -16.48 13.32 -2.35
N SER A 131 -15.56 13.63 -1.43
CA SER A 131 -14.51 14.62 -1.64
C SER A 131 -13.58 14.23 -2.78
N VAL A 132 -13.15 12.96 -2.85
CA VAL A 132 -12.33 12.42 -3.94
C VAL A 132 -13.08 12.51 -5.27
N ALA A 133 -14.34 12.10 -5.32
CA ALA A 133 -15.15 12.19 -6.54
C ALA A 133 -15.30 13.63 -7.02
N LYS A 134 -15.52 14.55 -6.06
CA LYS A 134 -15.61 15.99 -6.36
C LYS A 134 -14.30 16.54 -6.88
N SER A 135 -13.15 16.17 -6.30
CA SER A 135 -11.83 16.61 -6.78
C SER A 135 -11.59 16.18 -8.23
N PHE A 136 -11.90 14.94 -8.57
CA PHE A 136 -11.82 14.48 -9.97
C PHE A 136 -12.79 15.22 -10.88
N TYR A 137 -13.98 15.56 -10.40
CA TYR A 137 -14.94 16.34 -11.17
C TYR A 137 -14.43 17.75 -11.45
N ASP A 138 -13.90 18.43 -10.44
CA ASP A 138 -13.37 19.80 -10.53
C ASP A 138 -12.11 19.84 -11.44
N ASP A 139 -11.32 18.75 -11.49
CA ASP A 139 -10.17 18.56 -12.39
C ASP A 139 -10.57 18.05 -13.80
N GLU A 140 -11.88 18.05 -14.13
CA GLU A 140 -12.43 17.59 -15.43
C GLU A 140 -12.12 16.11 -15.75
N GLN A 141 -11.68 15.32 -14.77
CA GLN A 141 -11.45 13.88 -14.91
C GLN A 141 -12.78 13.12 -14.74
N TYR A 142 -13.72 13.37 -15.66
CA TYR A 142 -15.12 12.89 -15.52
C TYR A 142 -15.24 11.37 -15.49
N ARG A 143 -14.34 10.63 -16.15
CA ARG A 143 -14.30 9.17 -16.07
C ARG A 143 -14.06 8.71 -14.63
N SER A 144 -13.01 9.23 -14.01
CA SER A 144 -12.62 8.86 -12.65
C SER A 144 -13.67 9.32 -11.63
N ALA A 145 -14.21 10.54 -11.77
CA ALA A 145 -15.29 11.04 -10.93
C ALA A 145 -16.54 10.14 -11.02
N MET A 146 -16.93 9.75 -12.23
CA MET A 146 -18.05 8.84 -12.48
C MET A 146 -17.86 7.50 -11.75
N ASP A 147 -16.69 6.89 -11.86
CA ASP A 147 -16.40 5.61 -11.25
C ASP A 147 -16.46 5.70 -9.71
N VAL A 148 -15.93 6.77 -9.09
CA VAL A 148 -16.00 6.96 -7.63
C VAL A 148 -17.45 7.18 -7.18
N TYR A 149 -18.25 7.99 -7.88
CA TYR A 149 -19.67 8.15 -7.57
C TYR A 149 -20.44 6.83 -7.69
N LEU A 150 -20.15 6.01 -8.72
CA LEU A 150 -20.78 4.70 -8.90
C LEU A 150 -20.41 3.75 -7.76
N LYS A 151 -19.12 3.68 -7.39
CA LYS A 151 -18.65 2.89 -6.24
C LYS A 151 -19.34 3.34 -4.95
N PHE A 152 -19.48 4.66 -4.74
CA PHE A 152 -20.18 5.22 -3.58
C PHE A 152 -21.64 4.80 -3.55
N LEU A 153 -22.40 4.97 -4.64
CA LEU A 153 -23.81 4.60 -4.72
C LEU A 153 -24.03 3.09 -4.51
N THR A 154 -23.12 2.26 -5.03
CA THR A 154 -23.15 0.81 -4.85
C THR A 154 -22.90 0.42 -3.38
N ARG A 155 -21.95 1.10 -2.73
CA ARG A 155 -21.56 0.78 -1.36
C ARG A 155 -22.52 1.33 -0.30
N TYR A 156 -23.13 2.49 -0.58
CA TYR A 156 -24.01 3.20 0.34
C TYR A 156 -25.40 3.45 -0.24
N PRO A 157 -26.18 2.38 -0.55
CA PRO A 157 -27.50 2.51 -1.21
C PRO A 157 -28.54 3.22 -0.36
N GLN A 158 -28.31 3.31 0.97
CA GLN A 158 -29.20 3.99 1.91
C GLN A 158 -28.72 5.41 2.29
N TYR A 159 -27.75 5.97 1.55
CA TYR A 159 -27.27 7.32 1.79
C TYR A 159 -28.41 8.35 1.62
N PRO A 160 -28.64 9.27 2.58
CA PRO A 160 -29.81 10.17 2.55
C PRO A 160 -29.90 11.05 1.30
N ARG A 161 -28.73 11.41 0.71
CA ARG A 161 -28.64 12.27 -0.48
C ARG A 161 -28.24 11.49 -1.73
N LYS A 162 -28.56 10.19 -1.81
CA LYS A 162 -28.19 9.33 -2.93
C LYS A 162 -28.66 9.86 -4.30
N ASP A 163 -29.84 10.49 -4.35
CA ASP A 163 -30.41 11.02 -5.60
C ASP A 163 -29.60 12.20 -6.16
N GLU A 164 -29.00 13.01 -5.26
CA GLU A 164 -28.08 14.08 -5.67
C GLU A 164 -26.79 13.48 -6.25
N ILE A 165 -26.24 12.46 -5.58
CA ILE A 165 -25.04 11.76 -6.04
C ILE A 165 -25.30 11.04 -7.38
N ALA A 166 -26.49 10.45 -7.56
CA ALA A 166 -26.89 9.84 -8.82
C ALA A 166 -26.95 10.88 -9.96
N LYS A 167 -27.40 12.10 -9.68
CA LYS A 167 -27.38 13.19 -10.67
C LYS A 167 -25.94 13.59 -11.05
N LEU A 168 -25.04 13.69 -10.05
CA LEU A 168 -23.62 13.98 -10.31
C LEU A 168 -22.97 12.87 -11.14
N TYR A 169 -23.27 11.60 -10.85
CA TYR A 169 -22.84 10.47 -11.66
C TYR A 169 -23.32 10.61 -13.13
N GLN A 170 -24.59 10.95 -13.34
CA GLN A 170 -25.14 11.11 -14.70
C GLN A 170 -24.50 12.32 -15.42
N ASP A 171 -24.24 13.41 -14.72
CA ASP A 171 -23.56 14.58 -15.30
C ASP A 171 -22.13 14.22 -15.72
N CYS A 172 -21.38 13.53 -14.87
CA CYS A 172 -20.04 13.00 -15.21
C CYS A 172 -20.09 12.12 -16.45
N LYS A 173 -21.07 11.19 -16.53
CA LYS A 173 -21.24 10.28 -17.65
C LYS A 173 -21.49 11.04 -18.95
N MET A 174 -22.41 12.00 -18.95
CA MET A 174 -22.70 12.83 -20.13
C MET A 174 -21.48 13.65 -20.58
N ARG A 175 -20.74 14.22 -19.64
CA ARG A 175 -19.53 15.01 -19.95
C ARG A 175 -18.44 14.13 -20.52
N TYR A 176 -18.19 12.96 -19.91
CA TYR A 176 -17.23 11.98 -20.40
C TYR A 176 -17.57 11.52 -21.83
N GLU A 177 -18.83 11.13 -22.09
CA GLU A 177 -19.28 10.70 -23.42
C GLU A 177 -19.13 11.82 -24.47
N ARG A 178 -19.41 13.08 -24.09
CA ARG A 178 -19.22 14.25 -24.97
C ARG A 178 -17.73 14.46 -25.27
N MET A 179 -16.86 14.38 -24.27
CA MET A 179 -15.40 14.54 -24.47
C MET A 179 -14.84 13.39 -25.32
N ALA A 180 -15.25 12.15 -25.06
CA ALA A 180 -14.87 10.98 -25.85
C ALA A 180 -15.29 11.08 -27.32
N ALA A 181 -16.47 11.67 -27.59
CA ALA A 181 -16.94 11.90 -28.96
C ALA A 181 -16.12 13.00 -29.68
N GLN A 182 -15.60 14.00 -28.95
CA GLN A 182 -14.80 15.09 -29.50
C GLN A 182 -13.30 14.73 -29.64
N ASN A 183 -12.76 13.96 -28.71
CA ASN A 183 -11.36 13.55 -28.68
C ASN A 183 -11.25 12.06 -29.02
N LYS A 184 -10.83 11.72 -30.25
CA LYS A 184 -10.48 10.34 -30.62
C LYS A 184 -9.19 9.81 -29.95
N ARG A 185 -8.54 10.58 -29.07
CA ARG A 185 -7.34 10.17 -28.32
C ARG A 185 -7.57 10.43 -26.84
N SER A 186 -7.56 9.37 -26.06
CA SER A 186 -7.47 9.47 -24.61
C SER A 186 -6.13 10.11 -24.22
N ILE A 187 -6.15 11.13 -23.38
CA ILE A 187 -4.96 11.81 -22.84
C ILE A 187 -4.10 10.86 -21.98
N LEU A 188 -4.64 9.70 -21.62
CA LEU A 188 -4.00 8.69 -20.75
C LEU A 188 -3.40 7.49 -21.48
N ASP A 189 -3.32 7.50 -22.82
CA ASP A 189 -2.56 6.47 -23.54
C ASP A 189 -1.05 6.73 -23.36
N ILE A 190 -0.56 6.36 -22.18
CA ILE A 190 0.87 6.16 -21.98
C ILE A 190 1.24 4.92 -22.80
N PRO A 191 2.14 5.02 -23.78
CA PRO A 191 2.51 3.85 -24.58
C PRO A 191 2.97 2.74 -23.64
N THR A 192 2.27 1.62 -23.68
CA THR A 192 2.71 0.41 -23.01
C THR A 192 3.90 -0.12 -23.79
N SER A 193 5.11 0.25 -23.36
CA SER A 193 6.27 -0.58 -23.70
C SER A 193 5.98 -1.96 -23.07
N GLU A 194 6.19 -3.02 -23.81
CA GLU A 194 6.20 -4.39 -23.31
C GLU A 194 7.36 -4.51 -22.31
N ASP A 195 7.15 -4.00 -21.09
CA ASP A 195 8.09 -4.14 -19.99
C ASP A 195 7.96 -5.55 -19.45
N GLU A 196 9.03 -6.32 -19.61
CA GLU A 196 9.20 -7.73 -19.22
C GLU A 196 9.14 -7.99 -17.69
N GLY A 197 8.52 -7.12 -16.91
CA GLY A 197 8.44 -7.20 -15.44
C GLY A 197 7.39 -8.16 -14.88
N SER A 198 6.62 -8.85 -15.72
CA SER A 198 5.62 -9.81 -15.24
C SER A 198 6.30 -11.03 -14.62
N LEU A 199 6.09 -11.25 -13.35
CA LEU A 199 6.47 -12.50 -12.69
C LEU A 199 5.80 -13.65 -13.43
N LYS A 200 6.57 -14.46 -14.17
CA LYS A 200 6.09 -15.55 -15.06
C LYS A 200 5.11 -16.50 -14.38
N ILE A 201 5.19 -16.64 -13.06
CA ILE A 201 4.31 -17.49 -12.27
C ILE A 201 2.84 -17.03 -12.31
N PHE A 202 2.59 -15.71 -12.40
CA PHE A 202 1.24 -15.16 -12.44
C PHE A 202 0.63 -15.11 -13.86
N SER A 203 1.41 -15.46 -14.86
CA SER A 203 0.94 -15.65 -16.25
C SER A 203 0.37 -17.05 -16.50
N LEU A 204 0.33 -17.92 -15.49
CA LEU A 204 -0.24 -19.26 -15.62
C LEU A 204 -1.76 -19.21 -15.79
N PRO A 205 -2.36 -20.10 -16.61
CA PRO A 205 -3.82 -20.15 -16.83
C PRO A 205 -4.66 -20.28 -15.56
N ALA A 206 -4.08 -20.85 -14.48
CA ALA A 206 -4.74 -20.98 -13.18
C ALA A 206 -5.11 -19.64 -12.54
N PHE A 207 -4.42 -18.55 -12.87
CA PHE A 207 -4.66 -17.21 -12.34
C PHE A 207 -5.63 -16.41 -13.19
N GLU A 208 -5.95 -16.82 -14.41
CA GLU A 208 -6.82 -16.10 -15.32
C GLU A 208 -8.23 -15.85 -14.75
N ARG A 209 -8.71 -16.74 -13.89
CA ARG A 209 -9.98 -16.59 -13.16
C ARG A 209 -10.03 -15.37 -12.22
N PHE A 210 -8.88 -14.81 -11.84
CA PHE A 210 -8.75 -13.63 -10.99
C PHE A 210 -8.49 -12.36 -11.81
N ALA A 211 -8.34 -12.51 -13.13
CA ALA A 211 -8.03 -11.40 -14.01
C ALA A 211 -9.23 -10.47 -14.19
N LYS A 212 -8.95 -9.17 -14.10
CA LYS A 212 -9.86 -8.08 -14.41
C LYS A 212 -9.16 -7.09 -15.32
N GLU A 213 -9.87 -6.61 -16.32
CA GLU A 213 -9.39 -5.62 -17.26
C GLU A 213 -10.02 -4.26 -16.96
N TYR A 214 -9.23 -3.21 -17.16
CA TYR A 214 -9.62 -1.84 -16.87
C TYR A 214 -9.25 -0.94 -18.04
N GLU A 215 -10.19 -0.06 -18.38
CA GLU A 215 -10.04 0.93 -19.43
C GLU A 215 -9.27 2.17 -18.95
N PRO A 216 -8.65 2.94 -19.87
CA PRO A 216 -7.93 4.17 -19.51
C PRO A 216 -8.76 5.12 -18.65
N GLY A 217 -8.18 5.59 -17.54
CA GLY A 217 -8.81 6.48 -16.56
C GLY A 217 -9.83 5.82 -15.64
N GLN A 218 -10.04 4.51 -15.75
CA GLN A 218 -10.95 3.79 -14.86
C GLN A 218 -10.37 3.67 -13.45
N VAL A 219 -11.19 3.98 -12.44
CA VAL A 219 -10.79 3.84 -11.03
C VAL A 219 -10.97 2.38 -10.59
N ILE A 220 -9.84 1.76 -10.24
CA ILE A 220 -9.81 0.37 -9.73
C ILE A 220 -10.23 0.36 -8.27
N ILE A 221 -9.55 1.14 -7.41
CA ILE A 221 -9.93 1.38 -6.03
C ILE A 221 -9.93 2.89 -5.74
N SER A 222 -10.84 3.34 -4.89
CA SER A 222 -10.92 4.74 -4.49
C SER A 222 -10.40 4.94 -3.08
N GLU A 223 -9.70 6.03 -2.84
CA GLU A 223 -9.36 6.48 -1.48
C GLU A 223 -10.63 6.56 -0.62
N TYR A 224 -10.52 6.22 0.66
CA TYR A 224 -11.60 6.05 1.65
C TYR A 224 -12.58 4.88 1.37
N GLU A 225 -12.50 4.18 0.22
CA GLU A 225 -13.32 3.02 -0.04
C GLU A 225 -12.98 1.89 0.94
N PRO A 226 -13.95 1.22 1.58
CA PRO A 226 -13.68 -0.03 2.30
C PRO A 226 -13.22 -1.10 1.32
N GLY A 227 -12.20 -1.88 1.67
CA GLY A 227 -11.68 -2.90 0.76
C GLY A 227 -11.24 -4.17 1.48
N ASP A 228 -11.44 -5.31 0.80
CA ASP A 228 -11.12 -6.66 1.23
C ASP A 228 -10.33 -7.44 0.17
N SER A 229 -9.85 -6.74 -0.85
CA SER A 229 -9.07 -7.27 -1.95
C SER A 229 -7.78 -6.48 -2.18
N PHE A 230 -6.79 -7.11 -2.80
CA PHE A 230 -5.60 -6.46 -3.36
C PHE A 230 -5.40 -6.90 -4.80
N TYR A 231 -4.54 -6.22 -5.51
CA TYR A 231 -4.35 -6.38 -6.94
C TYR A 231 -2.88 -6.56 -7.29
N LEU A 232 -2.60 -7.48 -8.20
CA LEU A 232 -1.32 -7.64 -8.87
C LEU A 232 -1.45 -7.19 -10.32
N ILE A 233 -0.60 -6.30 -10.77
CA ILE A 233 -0.59 -5.82 -12.15
C ILE A 233 0.03 -6.89 -13.06
N GLN A 234 -0.75 -7.44 -14.00
CA GLN A 234 -0.24 -8.36 -15.03
C GLN A 234 0.30 -7.59 -16.24
N SER A 235 -0.43 -6.56 -16.69
CA SER A 235 -0.02 -5.72 -17.82
C SER A 235 -0.60 -4.32 -17.68
N GLY A 236 0.01 -3.36 -18.37
CA GLY A 236 -0.34 -1.95 -18.29
C GLY A 236 0.30 -1.26 -17.08
N ARG A 237 -0.18 -0.08 -16.73
CA ARG A 237 0.32 0.73 -15.61
C ARG A 237 -0.83 1.25 -14.77
N VAL A 238 -0.64 1.33 -13.47
CA VAL A 238 -1.63 1.86 -12.54
C VAL A 238 -1.09 3.12 -11.90
N GLN A 239 -1.84 4.20 -12.00
CA GLN A 239 -1.51 5.48 -11.38
C GLN A 239 -2.04 5.49 -9.96
N LEU A 240 -1.16 5.79 -9.00
CA LEU A 240 -1.50 5.98 -7.59
C LEU A 240 -1.73 7.45 -7.32
N VAL A 241 -2.96 7.82 -6.94
CA VAL A 241 -3.38 9.22 -6.79
C VAL A 241 -3.88 9.48 -5.37
N LYS A 242 -3.50 10.62 -4.82
CA LYS A 242 -4.02 11.15 -3.55
C LYS A 242 -4.69 12.49 -3.77
N CYS A 243 -5.92 12.64 -3.28
CA CYS A 243 -6.65 13.91 -3.36
C CYS A 243 -6.60 14.63 -2.01
N VAL A 244 -5.97 15.83 -1.98
CA VAL A 244 -5.80 16.65 -0.79
C VAL A 244 -6.32 18.05 -1.07
N ASN A 245 -7.22 18.56 -0.24
CA ASN A 245 -7.80 19.91 -0.35
C ASN A 245 -8.36 20.22 -1.74
N GLY A 246 -9.03 19.25 -2.37
CA GLY A 246 -9.64 19.41 -3.69
C GLY A 246 -8.69 19.23 -4.87
N ASN A 247 -7.40 18.98 -4.64
CA ASN A 247 -6.42 18.74 -5.70
C ASN A 247 -5.98 17.27 -5.68
N CYS A 248 -6.02 16.60 -6.82
CA CYS A 248 -5.52 15.24 -6.97
C CYS A 248 -4.09 15.23 -7.51
N LYS A 249 -3.16 14.62 -6.77
CA LYS A 249 -1.75 14.51 -7.13
C LYS A 249 -1.39 13.07 -7.39
N ASN A 250 -0.62 12.85 -8.46
CA ASN A 250 0.01 11.58 -8.71
C ASN A 250 1.12 11.36 -7.69
N LEU A 251 1.04 10.24 -6.97
CA LEU A 251 2.09 9.81 -6.05
C LEU A 251 3.11 8.91 -6.74
N ASP A 252 2.62 7.97 -7.58
CA ASP A 252 3.46 7.00 -8.24
C ASP A 252 2.75 6.37 -9.45
N ILE A 253 3.53 5.68 -10.31
CA ILE A 253 3.03 4.88 -11.42
C ILE A 253 3.53 3.46 -11.26
N LEU A 254 2.65 2.58 -10.85
CA LEU A 254 2.92 1.17 -10.62
C LEU A 254 2.99 0.40 -11.97
N LYS A 255 3.88 -0.59 -12.02
CA LYS A 255 4.23 -1.37 -13.22
C LYS A 255 3.79 -2.83 -13.10
N PRO A 256 3.84 -3.61 -14.20
CA PRO A 256 3.61 -5.05 -14.15
C PRO A 256 4.52 -5.74 -13.13
N GLY A 257 3.92 -6.63 -12.32
CA GLY A 257 4.56 -7.33 -11.22
C GLY A 257 4.43 -6.63 -9.86
N GLU A 258 3.98 -5.37 -9.81
CA GLU A 258 3.75 -4.65 -8.57
C GLU A 258 2.32 -4.84 -8.06
N PHE A 259 2.14 -4.63 -6.74
CA PHE A 259 0.89 -4.84 -6.02
C PHE A 259 0.35 -3.51 -5.50
N PHE A 260 -0.97 -3.46 -5.31
CA PHE A 260 -1.63 -2.36 -4.62
C PHE A 260 -2.91 -2.81 -3.90
N GLY A 261 -3.31 -2.04 -2.89
CA GLY A 261 -4.51 -2.29 -2.11
C GLY A 261 -4.34 -3.31 -0.97
N GLU A 262 -3.14 -3.86 -0.76
CA GLU A 262 -2.82 -4.85 0.27
C GLU A 262 -3.07 -4.37 1.69
N MET A 263 -2.85 -3.08 1.96
CA MET A 263 -3.00 -2.50 3.29
C MET A 263 -4.41 -2.67 3.87
N ALA A 264 -5.44 -2.55 3.03
CA ALA A 264 -6.83 -2.68 3.48
C ALA A 264 -7.17 -4.10 3.94
N ILE A 265 -6.53 -5.14 3.38
CA ILE A 265 -6.69 -6.52 3.82
C ILE A 265 -5.98 -6.77 5.15
N LEU A 266 -4.79 -6.21 5.31
CA LEU A 266 -3.93 -6.48 6.46
C LEU A 266 -4.48 -5.89 7.76
N ASP A 267 -5.02 -4.67 7.71
CA ASP A 267 -5.46 -3.92 8.89
C ASP A 267 -6.96 -3.54 8.91
N LYS A 268 -7.72 -3.96 7.88
CA LYS A 268 -9.16 -3.66 7.72
C LYS A 268 -9.49 -2.16 7.69
N SER A 269 -8.54 -1.34 7.33
CA SER A 269 -8.75 0.11 7.19
C SER A 269 -9.21 0.47 5.77
N PRO A 270 -9.80 1.64 5.57
CA PRO A 270 -10.14 2.12 4.23
C PRO A 270 -8.91 2.24 3.34
N ARG A 271 -9.14 2.27 2.02
CA ARG A 271 -8.10 2.52 1.02
C ARG A 271 -7.41 3.86 1.30
N SER A 272 -6.09 3.87 1.27
CA SER A 272 -5.26 5.05 1.59
C SER A 272 -5.04 5.99 0.41
N ALA A 273 -5.27 5.50 -0.80
CA ALA A 273 -5.12 6.24 -2.04
C ALA A 273 -6.07 5.69 -3.12
N THR A 274 -6.26 6.45 -4.18
CA THR A 274 -6.97 6.02 -5.38
C THR A 274 -5.99 5.43 -6.37
N CYS A 275 -6.31 4.23 -6.91
CA CYS A 275 -5.56 3.61 -7.99
C CYS A 275 -6.43 3.61 -9.24
N MET A 276 -5.88 4.12 -10.35
CA MET A 276 -6.57 4.24 -11.61
C MET A 276 -5.72 3.73 -12.78
N ALA A 277 -6.36 3.23 -13.79
CA ALA A 277 -5.69 2.67 -14.97
C ALA A 277 -5.07 3.80 -15.82
N ALA A 278 -3.75 3.76 -16.00
CA ALA A 278 -3.00 4.65 -16.89
C ALA A 278 -2.81 3.97 -18.26
N GLY A 279 -3.88 3.88 -19.02
CA GLY A 279 -4.00 3.07 -20.24
C GLY A 279 -4.83 1.82 -20.01
N HIS A 280 -4.77 0.84 -20.93
CA HIS A 280 -5.39 -0.47 -20.70
C HIS A 280 -4.58 -1.26 -19.68
N VAL A 281 -5.25 -1.77 -18.66
CA VAL A 281 -4.61 -2.46 -17.53
C VAL A 281 -5.29 -3.80 -17.29
N LYS A 282 -4.49 -4.84 -17.07
CA LYS A 282 -4.96 -6.13 -16.60
C LYS A 282 -4.36 -6.42 -15.22
N CYS A 283 -5.22 -6.63 -14.22
CA CYS A 283 -4.82 -6.96 -12.86
C CYS A 283 -5.43 -8.31 -12.44
N LEU A 284 -4.73 -9.01 -11.55
CA LEU A 284 -5.29 -10.13 -10.80
C LEU A 284 -5.84 -9.59 -9.47
N GLU A 285 -7.12 -9.82 -9.19
CA GLU A 285 -7.74 -9.45 -7.93
C GLU A 285 -7.75 -10.62 -6.96
N PHE A 286 -7.18 -10.43 -5.78
CA PHE A 286 -7.14 -11.43 -4.72
C PHE A 286 -7.88 -10.91 -3.48
N ASN A 287 -8.83 -11.70 -2.99
CA ASN A 287 -9.38 -11.49 -1.66
C ASN A 287 -8.48 -12.13 -0.59
N LYS A 288 -8.81 -11.94 0.68
CA LYS A 288 -8.03 -12.46 1.81
C LYS A 288 -7.85 -13.98 1.75
N GLU A 289 -8.89 -14.73 1.40
CA GLU A 289 -8.85 -16.20 1.35
C GLU A 289 -7.91 -16.68 0.24
N ASN A 290 -8.03 -16.09 -0.95
CA ASN A 290 -7.17 -16.39 -2.08
C ASN A 290 -5.71 -16.01 -1.81
N PHE A 291 -5.47 -14.91 -1.09
CA PHE A 291 -4.14 -14.50 -0.65
C PHE A 291 -3.54 -15.51 0.33
N GLU A 292 -4.32 -15.96 1.30
CA GLU A 292 -3.87 -17.00 2.25
C GLU A 292 -3.54 -18.32 1.56
N LEU A 293 -4.32 -18.71 0.55
CA LEU A 293 -4.04 -19.88 -0.28
C LEU A 293 -2.76 -19.71 -1.11
N LEU A 294 -2.53 -18.55 -1.67
CA LEU A 294 -1.34 -18.21 -2.45
C LEU A 294 -0.07 -18.34 -1.59
N ILE A 295 -0.06 -17.73 -0.40
CA ILE A 295 1.05 -17.83 0.55
C ILE A 295 1.30 -19.28 0.99
N THR A 296 0.22 -20.06 1.18
CA THR A 296 0.34 -21.44 1.64
C THR A 296 0.85 -22.37 0.54
N GLY A 297 0.42 -22.12 -0.70
CA GLY A 297 0.79 -22.96 -1.86
C GLY A 297 2.19 -22.66 -2.42
N ASN A 298 2.66 -21.42 -2.28
CA ASN A 298 3.97 -21.01 -2.73
C ASN A 298 4.56 -19.90 -1.84
N PRO A 299 5.26 -20.28 -0.75
CA PRO A 299 5.85 -19.31 0.18
C PRO A 299 6.85 -18.33 -0.45
N GLN A 300 7.55 -18.75 -1.52
CA GLN A 300 8.48 -17.85 -2.24
C GLN A 300 7.76 -16.70 -2.93
N THR A 301 6.55 -16.91 -3.39
CA THR A 301 5.71 -15.85 -3.96
C THR A 301 5.37 -14.78 -2.93
N ALA A 302 5.22 -15.16 -1.65
CA ALA A 302 4.95 -14.24 -0.56
C ALA A 302 6.14 -13.35 -0.16
N LEU A 303 7.36 -13.72 -0.56
CA LEU A 303 8.56 -12.92 -0.33
C LEU A 303 8.77 -11.86 -1.42
N VAL A 304 8.13 -12.04 -2.57
CA VAL A 304 8.18 -11.11 -3.71
C VAL A 304 7.05 -10.07 -3.61
N LEU A 305 6.04 -10.36 -2.79
CA LEU A 305 4.95 -9.45 -2.40
C LEU A 305 5.39 -8.47 -1.31
#